data_74bc03b1c23619d5d2f6d86010d293a6
#
_entry.id   74bc03b1c23619d5d2f6d86010d293a6
#
_cell.length_a   1.000
_cell.length_b   1.000
_cell.length_c   1.000
_cell.angle_alpha   90.00
_cell.angle_beta   90.00
_cell.angle_gamma   90.00
#
_symmetry.space_group_name_H-M   'P 1'
#
loop_
_entity.id
_entity.type
_entity.pdbx_description
1 polymer ?
#
loop_
_entity_poly.entity_id
_entity_poly.type
_entity_poly.pdbx_seq_one_letter_code
_entity_poly.pdbx_strand_id
1 'polypeptide(L)'
;IMKRHEETLRVTMDVHASRDIHYSKYSHPFDVGFGTLLSSHDDLEKTALAHLPFCLVASRQHSIARYDTIGQEDCREAEFVILSRDTLEQEHARRLMPAHARVAAEVSSTQVALRFVKRNVGIHFTDRLAAKSVSNDCKLIELKEPLTIPFYVFWPKAAGRIDPAVFECTREIAASIKAAGIELTPEGEAFLRDH
;
A
#
# COMPACT_ATOMS: atom_id res chain seq x y z
N ILE A 1 4.85 14.64 13.06
CA ILE A 1 5.97 15.41 12.42
C ILE A 1 5.55 16.85 12.24
N MET A 2 4.51 17.14 11.47
CA MET A 2 4.08 18.53 11.19
C MET A 2 3.86 19.36 12.46
N LYS A 3 3.22 18.81 13.51
CA LYS A 3 3.03 19.52 14.79
C LYS A 3 4.31 19.78 15.61
N ARG A 4 5.39 19.02 15.39
CA ARG A 4 6.67 19.21 16.10
C ARG A 4 7.62 20.19 15.39
N HIS A 5 7.38 20.46 14.09
CA HIS A 5 8.26 21.25 13.24
C HIS A 5 7.51 22.31 12.42
N GLU A 6 6.37 22.80 12.94
CA GLU A 6 5.47 23.75 12.24
C GLU A 6 6.18 25.01 11.73
N GLU A 7 7.26 25.43 12.38
CA GLU A 7 8.01 26.63 11.99
C GLU A 7 9.16 26.38 11.00
N THR A 8 9.56 25.11 10.79
CA THR A 8 10.81 24.80 10.06
C THR A 8 10.63 23.81 8.92
N LEU A 9 9.53 23.04 8.85
CA LEU A 9 9.32 21.99 7.88
C LEU A 9 8.07 22.23 7.04
N ARG A 10 8.23 22.40 5.73
CA ARG A 10 7.17 22.40 4.75
C ARG A 10 7.16 21.06 4.01
N VAL A 11 6.08 20.29 4.13
CA VAL A 11 5.92 19.02 3.45
C VAL A 11 4.98 19.18 2.26
N THR A 12 5.42 18.77 1.07
CA THR A 12 4.58 18.55 -0.10
C THR A 12 4.46 17.05 -0.31
N MET A 13 3.25 16.55 -0.52
CA MET A 13 3.00 15.14 -0.72
C MET A 13 2.29 14.91 -2.04
N ASP A 14 2.91 14.10 -2.90
CA ASP A 14 2.35 13.65 -4.16
C ASP A 14 2.12 12.14 -4.16
N VAL A 15 1.07 11.68 -4.82
CA VAL A 15 0.75 10.27 -4.96
C VAL A 15 0.88 9.84 -6.41
N HIS A 16 1.83 8.96 -6.66
CA HIS A 16 2.13 8.43 -7.98
C HIS A 16 1.94 6.92 -8.04
N ALA A 17 1.59 6.39 -9.20
CA ALA A 17 1.69 4.96 -9.44
C ALA A 17 3.17 4.55 -9.51
N SER A 18 3.49 3.35 -9.03
CA SER A 18 4.87 2.83 -8.97
C SER A 18 5.63 2.93 -10.30
N ARG A 19 4.95 2.70 -11.44
CA ARG A 19 5.53 2.83 -12.78
C ARG A 19 5.86 4.28 -13.18
N ASP A 20 5.16 5.26 -12.60
CA ASP A 20 5.32 6.67 -12.97
C ASP A 20 6.45 7.34 -12.17
N ILE A 21 7.00 6.68 -11.16
CA ILE A 21 8.09 7.19 -10.30
C ILE A 21 9.32 7.55 -11.13
N HIS A 22 9.63 6.75 -12.17
CA HIS A 22 10.76 7.04 -13.05
C HIS A 22 10.62 8.38 -13.80
N TYR A 23 9.39 8.71 -14.22
CA TYR A 23 9.11 9.98 -14.92
C TYR A 23 8.95 11.14 -13.93
N SER A 24 8.38 10.90 -12.76
CA SER A 24 8.09 11.94 -11.77
C SER A 24 9.36 12.59 -11.23
N LYS A 25 10.48 11.86 -11.09
CA LYS A 25 11.75 12.43 -10.63
C LYS A 25 12.30 13.55 -11.52
N TYR A 26 11.99 13.54 -12.82
CA TYR A 26 12.41 14.61 -13.73
C TYR A 26 11.45 15.79 -13.76
N SER A 27 10.17 15.53 -13.55
CA SER A 27 9.12 16.54 -13.58
C SER A 27 8.82 17.12 -12.19
N HIS A 28 8.95 16.29 -11.14
CA HIS A 28 8.65 16.64 -9.76
C HIS A 28 9.69 15.96 -8.85
N PRO A 29 10.85 16.62 -8.60
CA PRO A 29 11.86 16.08 -7.71
C PRO A 29 11.27 15.83 -6.32
N PHE A 30 11.65 14.72 -5.70
CA PHE A 30 11.24 14.36 -4.36
C PHE A 30 12.45 14.01 -3.48
N ASP A 31 12.34 14.21 -2.19
CA ASP A 31 13.39 13.89 -1.23
C ASP A 31 13.30 12.43 -0.79
N VAL A 32 12.09 11.92 -0.57
CA VAL A 32 11.84 10.54 -0.17
C VAL A 32 10.49 10.05 -0.71
N GLY A 33 10.41 8.77 -1.04
CA GLY A 33 9.18 8.08 -1.41
C GLY A 33 8.92 6.87 -0.51
N PHE A 34 7.66 6.52 -0.35
CA PHE A 34 7.19 5.35 0.39
C PHE A 34 6.19 4.57 -0.43
N GLY A 35 6.36 3.28 -0.53
CA GLY A 35 5.42 2.44 -1.27
C GLY A 35 6.01 1.16 -1.83
N THR A 36 5.23 0.54 -2.71
CA THR A 36 5.63 -0.64 -3.47
C THR A 36 6.30 -0.22 -4.78
N LEU A 37 7.29 -0.98 -5.22
CA LEU A 37 8.01 -0.73 -6.49
C LEU A 37 7.85 -1.93 -7.41
N LEU A 38 7.38 -1.71 -8.65
CA LEU A 38 7.18 -2.76 -9.65
C LEU A 38 8.48 -3.27 -10.28
N SER A 39 9.49 -2.43 -10.36
CA SER A 39 10.76 -2.73 -11.03
C SER A 39 11.95 -2.19 -10.26
N SER A 40 13.16 -2.65 -10.65
CA SER A 40 14.39 -2.03 -10.20
C SER A 40 14.51 -0.63 -10.81
N HIS A 41 14.82 0.34 -9.97
CA HIS A 41 15.14 1.70 -10.38
C HIS A 41 16.63 1.92 -10.05
N ASP A 42 17.49 1.87 -11.06
CA ASP A 42 18.96 1.92 -10.87
C ASP A 42 19.45 3.26 -10.29
N ASP A 43 18.63 4.27 -10.32
CA ASP A 43 18.89 5.62 -9.85
C ASP A 43 18.26 5.95 -8.49
N LEU A 44 17.59 4.99 -7.89
CA LEU A 44 17.06 5.07 -6.53
C LEU A 44 17.85 4.18 -5.58
N GLU A 45 18.12 4.69 -4.38
CA GLU A 45 18.38 3.87 -3.20
C GLU A 45 17.05 3.46 -2.60
N LYS A 46 16.98 2.26 -2.04
CA LYS A 46 15.76 1.77 -1.37
C LYS A 46 16.10 0.81 -0.25
N THR A 47 15.25 0.81 0.76
CA THR A 47 15.29 -0.17 1.87
C THR A 47 13.89 -0.73 2.07
N ALA A 48 13.77 -2.04 2.17
CA ALA A 48 12.51 -2.68 2.49
C ALA A 48 12.19 -2.45 3.97
N LEU A 49 11.15 -1.66 4.26
CA LEU A 49 10.73 -1.40 5.64
C LEU A 49 9.90 -2.56 6.21
N ALA A 50 9.01 -3.13 5.41
CA ALA A 50 8.12 -4.20 5.84
C ALA A 50 7.65 -5.04 4.66
N HIS A 51 7.10 -6.23 4.96
CA HIS A 51 6.27 -7.00 4.06
C HIS A 51 4.80 -6.87 4.50
N LEU A 52 4.02 -6.10 3.73
CA LEU A 52 2.62 -5.85 4.06
C LEU A 52 1.77 -7.07 3.71
N PRO A 53 1.04 -7.67 4.66
CA PRO A 53 0.10 -8.74 4.36
C PRO A 53 -0.98 -8.25 3.39
N PHE A 54 -1.27 -9.04 2.36
CA PHE A 54 -2.32 -8.78 1.41
C PHE A 54 -3.62 -9.43 1.88
N CYS A 55 -4.74 -8.75 1.73
CA CYS A 55 -6.04 -9.20 2.22
C CYS A 55 -7.16 -8.77 1.29
N LEU A 56 -8.33 -9.37 1.46
CA LEU A 56 -9.57 -8.91 0.87
C LEU A 56 -10.30 -7.96 1.82
N VAL A 57 -10.85 -6.88 1.28
CA VAL A 57 -11.72 -5.95 2.01
C VAL A 57 -13.12 -6.05 1.45
N ALA A 58 -14.10 -6.24 2.32
CA ALA A 58 -15.51 -6.29 1.99
C ALA A 58 -16.35 -5.47 2.98
N SER A 59 -17.45 -4.89 2.52
CA SER A 59 -18.45 -4.34 3.44
C SER A 59 -18.91 -5.41 4.42
N ARG A 60 -19.16 -5.05 5.67
CA ARG A 60 -19.75 -5.98 6.65
C ARG A 60 -21.11 -6.53 6.24
N GLN A 61 -21.79 -5.86 5.30
CA GLN A 61 -23.07 -6.29 4.73
C GLN A 61 -22.92 -7.25 3.53
N HIS A 62 -21.70 -7.39 2.97
CA HIS A 62 -21.45 -8.26 1.84
C HIS A 62 -21.46 -9.73 2.27
N SER A 63 -22.04 -10.62 1.46
CA SER A 63 -22.14 -12.06 1.77
C SER A 63 -20.79 -12.72 2.06
N ILE A 64 -19.72 -12.24 1.43
CA ILE A 64 -18.35 -12.73 1.62
C ILE A 64 -17.77 -12.38 3.00
N ALA A 65 -18.35 -11.40 3.71
CA ALA A 65 -17.90 -11.00 5.04
C ALA A 65 -18.12 -12.08 6.12
N ARG A 66 -18.86 -13.17 5.80
CA ARG A 66 -18.99 -14.35 6.68
C ARG A 66 -17.69 -15.16 6.84
N TYR A 67 -16.76 -15.05 5.88
CA TYR A 67 -15.51 -15.79 5.89
C TYR A 67 -14.43 -15.03 6.69
N ASP A 68 -13.58 -15.76 7.42
CA ASP A 68 -12.39 -15.21 8.06
C ASP A 68 -11.16 -15.38 7.17
N THR A 69 -11.15 -16.42 6.34
CA THR A 69 -10.14 -16.67 5.32
C THR A 69 -10.81 -16.96 3.98
N ILE A 70 -10.14 -16.61 2.88
CA ILE A 70 -10.71 -16.68 1.55
C ILE A 70 -9.70 -17.19 0.52
N GLY A 71 -10.20 -18.00 -0.42
CA GLY A 71 -9.50 -18.39 -1.64
C GLY A 71 -10.23 -17.90 -2.89
N GLN A 72 -9.66 -18.18 -4.05
CA GLN A 72 -10.22 -17.76 -5.33
C GLN A 72 -11.63 -18.32 -5.56
N GLU A 73 -11.88 -19.55 -5.14
CA GLU A 73 -13.15 -20.25 -5.27
C GLU A 73 -14.30 -19.59 -4.51
N ASP A 74 -14.00 -18.92 -3.39
CA ASP A 74 -15.00 -18.24 -2.56
C ASP A 74 -15.45 -16.91 -3.18
N CYS A 75 -14.69 -16.40 -4.15
CA CYS A 75 -14.92 -15.11 -4.82
C CYS A 75 -15.75 -15.22 -6.11
N ARG A 76 -16.20 -16.42 -6.53
CA ARG A 76 -16.78 -16.64 -7.86
C ARG A 76 -17.99 -15.76 -8.17
N GLU A 77 -18.83 -15.50 -7.18
CA GLU A 77 -20.07 -14.71 -7.33
C GLU A 77 -19.89 -13.23 -6.95
N ALA A 78 -18.68 -12.85 -6.51
CA ALA A 78 -18.43 -11.50 -6.07
C ALA A 78 -18.17 -10.55 -7.26
N GLU A 79 -18.52 -9.29 -7.06
CA GLU A 79 -18.11 -8.19 -7.93
C GLU A 79 -16.91 -7.48 -7.35
N PHE A 80 -15.98 -7.10 -8.20
CA PHE A 80 -14.70 -6.50 -7.79
C PHE A 80 -14.64 -5.03 -8.09
N VAL A 81 -14.05 -4.27 -7.17
CA VAL A 81 -13.53 -2.94 -7.44
C VAL A 81 -12.04 -3.08 -7.68
N ILE A 82 -11.56 -2.71 -8.86
CA ILE A 82 -10.17 -2.91 -9.28
C ILE A 82 -9.46 -1.57 -9.52
N LEU A 83 -8.13 -1.60 -9.52
CA LEU A 83 -7.33 -0.44 -9.91
C LEU A 83 -7.17 -0.40 -11.43
N SER A 84 -7.31 0.79 -12.01
CA SER A 84 -7.12 1.03 -13.45
C SER A 84 -5.65 1.09 -13.88
N ARG A 85 -4.73 1.07 -12.91
CA ARG A 85 -3.30 1.18 -13.16
C ARG A 85 -2.60 -0.14 -12.90
N ASP A 86 -1.54 -0.40 -13.66
CA ASP A 86 -0.65 -1.52 -13.39
C ASP A 86 0.18 -1.19 -12.16
N THR A 87 -0.22 -1.74 -11.04
CA THR A 87 0.47 -1.71 -9.76
C THR A 87 0.79 -3.14 -9.32
N LEU A 88 1.73 -3.30 -8.40
CA LEU A 88 2.04 -4.61 -7.85
C LEU A 88 0.81 -5.23 -7.17
N GLU A 89 0.04 -4.41 -6.47
CA GLU A 89 -1.21 -4.80 -5.83
C GLU A 89 -2.24 -5.31 -6.85
N GLN A 90 -2.38 -4.61 -7.97
CA GLN A 90 -3.31 -5.02 -9.03
C GLN A 90 -2.85 -6.31 -9.73
N GLU A 91 -1.56 -6.51 -9.91
CA GLU A 91 -1.02 -7.75 -10.46
C GLU A 91 -1.34 -8.95 -9.53
N HIS A 92 -1.13 -8.79 -8.23
CA HIS A 92 -1.49 -9.81 -7.25
C HIS A 92 -3.00 -10.03 -7.16
N ALA A 93 -3.79 -8.94 -7.15
CA ALA A 93 -5.25 -9.03 -7.15
C ALA A 93 -5.77 -9.85 -8.35
N ARG A 94 -5.27 -9.59 -9.55
CA ARG A 94 -5.66 -10.33 -10.77
C ARG A 94 -5.40 -11.84 -10.67
N ARG A 95 -4.31 -12.25 -10.01
CA ARG A 95 -4.00 -13.69 -9.80
C ARG A 95 -4.96 -14.35 -8.82
N LEU A 96 -5.51 -13.58 -7.89
CA LEU A 96 -6.46 -14.05 -6.88
C LEU A 96 -7.92 -14.00 -7.36
N MET A 97 -8.21 -13.25 -8.43
CA MET A 97 -9.54 -13.13 -9.00
C MET A 97 -9.89 -14.37 -9.84
N PRO A 98 -11.14 -14.83 -9.82
CA PRO A 98 -11.62 -15.87 -10.76
C PRO A 98 -11.45 -15.44 -12.22
N ALA A 99 -11.29 -16.42 -13.13
CA ALA A 99 -11.08 -16.14 -14.55
C ALA A 99 -12.19 -15.31 -15.21
N HIS A 100 -13.42 -15.41 -14.69
CA HIS A 100 -14.61 -14.67 -15.15
C HIS A 100 -15.11 -13.69 -14.09
N ALA A 101 -14.19 -13.08 -13.35
CA ALA A 101 -14.55 -12.12 -12.32
C ALA A 101 -15.33 -10.94 -12.90
N ARG A 102 -16.44 -10.59 -12.24
CA ARG A 102 -17.20 -9.39 -12.58
C ARG A 102 -16.57 -8.16 -11.95
N VAL A 103 -16.39 -7.12 -12.73
CA VAL A 103 -15.84 -5.83 -12.29
C VAL A 103 -16.99 -4.85 -12.15
N ALA A 104 -17.27 -4.43 -10.91
CA ALA A 104 -18.28 -3.42 -10.59
C ALA A 104 -17.77 -1.99 -10.85
N ALA A 105 -16.48 -1.75 -10.61
CA ALA A 105 -15.85 -0.46 -10.83
C ALA A 105 -14.36 -0.60 -11.06
N GLU A 106 -13.82 0.29 -11.89
CA GLU A 106 -12.38 0.49 -12.08
C GLU A 106 -12.03 1.90 -11.63
N VAL A 107 -11.02 2.02 -10.74
CA VAL A 107 -10.70 3.28 -10.08
C VAL A 107 -9.19 3.55 -10.06
N SER A 108 -8.79 4.79 -9.87
CA SER A 108 -7.40 5.22 -9.96
C SER A 108 -6.57 5.04 -8.69
N SER A 109 -7.20 4.79 -7.52
CA SER A 109 -6.48 4.63 -6.26
C SER A 109 -7.20 3.71 -5.28
N THR A 110 -6.43 3.08 -4.40
CA THR A 110 -6.91 2.22 -3.31
C THR A 110 -7.89 2.95 -2.40
N GLN A 111 -7.65 4.22 -2.06
CA GLN A 111 -8.57 5.00 -1.23
C GLN A 111 -9.95 5.15 -1.86
N VAL A 112 -10.01 5.34 -3.17
CA VAL A 112 -11.29 5.39 -3.90
C VAL A 112 -11.92 4.01 -3.91
N ALA A 113 -11.16 2.93 -4.19
CA ALA A 113 -11.66 1.56 -4.14
C ALA A 113 -12.31 1.24 -2.78
N LEU A 114 -11.63 1.55 -1.69
CA LEU A 114 -12.13 1.30 -0.32
C LEU A 114 -13.42 2.08 -0.01
N ARG A 115 -13.63 3.25 -0.60
CA ARG A 115 -14.90 4.00 -0.46
C ARG A 115 -16.06 3.30 -1.19
N PHE A 116 -15.79 2.68 -2.34
CA PHE A 116 -16.79 1.87 -3.05
C PHE A 116 -17.12 0.60 -2.25
N VAL A 117 -16.10 -0.09 -1.72
CA VAL A 117 -16.28 -1.26 -0.86
C VAL A 117 -17.13 -0.92 0.38
N LYS A 118 -16.85 0.18 1.05
CA LYS A 118 -17.63 0.66 2.21
C LYS A 118 -19.12 0.85 1.87
N ARG A 119 -19.43 1.19 0.63
CA ARG A 119 -20.82 1.33 0.12
C ARG A 119 -21.40 0.02 -0.44
N ASN A 120 -20.71 -1.09 -0.23
CA ASN A 120 -21.12 -2.43 -0.70
C ASN A 120 -21.28 -2.53 -2.22
N VAL A 121 -20.50 -1.77 -2.99
CA VAL A 121 -20.50 -1.84 -4.46
C VAL A 121 -19.77 -3.08 -4.96
N GLY A 122 -18.80 -3.58 -4.19
CA GLY A 122 -18.02 -4.78 -4.51
C GLY A 122 -16.96 -5.04 -3.45
N ILE A 123 -16.02 -5.92 -3.76
CA ILE A 123 -14.89 -6.28 -2.90
C ILE A 123 -13.57 -5.80 -3.52
N HIS A 124 -12.53 -5.62 -2.70
CA HIS A 124 -11.23 -5.13 -3.17
C HIS A 124 -10.08 -5.85 -2.48
N PHE A 125 -9.09 -6.28 -3.25
CA PHE A 125 -7.83 -6.79 -2.71
C PHE A 125 -6.85 -5.64 -2.50
N THR A 126 -6.24 -5.58 -1.31
CA THR A 126 -5.24 -4.57 -0.97
C THR A 126 -4.35 -5.03 0.17
N ASP A 127 -3.33 -4.27 0.51
CA ASP A 127 -2.53 -4.51 1.70
C ASP A 127 -3.28 -4.16 3.00
N ARG A 128 -2.85 -4.81 4.10
CA ARG A 128 -3.47 -4.64 5.42
C ARG A 128 -3.32 -3.22 5.97
N LEU A 129 -2.26 -2.49 5.63
CA LEU A 129 -2.04 -1.14 6.11
C LEU A 129 -3.10 -0.18 5.53
N ALA A 130 -3.32 -0.24 4.21
CA ALA A 130 -4.38 0.52 3.54
C ALA A 130 -5.77 0.09 4.04
N ALA A 131 -6.02 -1.22 4.17
CA ALA A 131 -7.28 -1.78 4.64
C ALA A 131 -7.69 -1.32 6.04
N LYS A 132 -6.73 -1.06 6.94
CA LYS A 132 -7.00 -0.55 8.30
C LYS A 132 -7.76 0.78 8.30
N SER A 133 -7.61 1.60 7.29
CA SER A 133 -8.31 2.90 7.19
C SER A 133 -9.84 2.76 7.16
N VAL A 134 -10.37 1.59 6.82
CA VAL A 134 -11.80 1.29 6.73
C VAL A 134 -12.25 0.14 7.65
N SER A 135 -11.41 -0.31 8.56
CA SER A 135 -11.67 -1.48 9.43
C SER A 135 -12.92 -1.33 10.33
N ASN A 136 -13.35 -0.11 10.64
CA ASN A 136 -14.58 0.14 11.40
C ASN A 136 -15.84 -0.21 10.60
N ASP A 137 -15.83 0.01 9.28
CA ASP A 137 -16.99 -0.15 8.39
C ASP A 137 -16.94 -1.44 7.57
N CYS A 138 -15.73 -1.96 7.34
CA CYS A 138 -15.48 -3.11 6.50
C CYS A 138 -14.86 -4.26 7.29
N LYS A 139 -14.98 -5.47 6.75
CA LYS A 139 -14.23 -6.64 7.23
C LYS A 139 -12.99 -6.83 6.38
N LEU A 140 -11.88 -7.06 7.05
CA LEU A 140 -10.64 -7.52 6.45
C LEU A 140 -10.65 -9.05 6.52
N ILE A 141 -10.44 -9.71 5.41
CA ILE A 141 -10.50 -11.16 5.27
C ILE A 141 -9.14 -11.65 4.79
N GLU A 142 -8.54 -12.55 5.54
CA GLU A 142 -7.22 -13.08 5.23
C GLU A 142 -7.27 -14.02 4.00
N LEU A 143 -6.16 -14.14 3.30
CA LEU A 143 -6.04 -15.11 2.22
C LEU A 143 -5.73 -16.50 2.79
N LYS A 144 -6.33 -17.57 2.23
CA LYS A 144 -5.98 -18.97 2.56
C LYS A 144 -4.51 -19.25 2.28
N GLU A 145 -3.99 -18.71 1.18
CA GLU A 145 -2.57 -18.71 0.86
C GLU A 145 -2.00 -17.33 1.16
N PRO A 146 -1.25 -17.16 2.27
CA PRO A 146 -0.73 -15.86 2.66
C PRO A 146 0.15 -15.25 1.57
N LEU A 147 -0.10 -14.00 1.24
CA LEU A 147 0.66 -13.20 0.31
C LEU A 147 1.09 -11.91 0.99
N THR A 148 2.32 -11.48 0.75
CA THR A 148 2.84 -10.21 1.24
C THR A 148 3.39 -9.36 0.10
N ILE A 149 3.37 -8.05 0.27
CA ILE A 149 3.90 -7.09 -0.70
C ILE A 149 5.01 -6.30 -0.01
N PRO A 150 6.22 -6.21 -0.60
CA PRO A 150 7.30 -5.41 -0.03
C PRO A 150 6.95 -3.92 -0.06
N PHE A 151 7.15 -3.24 1.07
CA PHE A 151 6.96 -1.81 1.23
C PHE A 151 8.31 -1.16 1.51
N TYR A 152 8.69 -0.23 0.66
CA TYR A 152 9.99 0.41 0.66
C TYR A 152 9.92 1.87 1.15
N VAL A 153 10.98 2.32 1.78
CA VAL A 153 11.45 3.70 1.70
C VAL A 153 12.45 3.77 0.57
N PHE A 154 12.40 4.81 -0.25
CA PHE A 154 13.33 5.01 -1.36
C PHE A 154 13.63 6.51 -1.58
N TRP A 155 14.82 6.81 -2.11
CA TRP A 155 15.26 8.17 -2.36
C TRP A 155 16.22 8.22 -3.58
N PRO A 156 16.37 9.39 -4.23
CA PRO A 156 17.30 9.51 -5.35
C PRO A 156 18.75 9.27 -4.91
N LYS A 157 19.50 8.42 -5.61
CA LYS A 157 20.94 8.20 -5.35
C LYS A 157 21.75 9.47 -5.36
N ALA A 158 21.39 10.43 -6.22
CA ALA A 158 22.05 11.73 -6.31
C ALA A 158 21.95 12.56 -5.04
N ALA A 159 21.00 12.30 -4.15
CA ALA A 159 20.84 12.98 -2.88
C ALA A 159 21.94 12.59 -1.85
N GLY A 160 22.60 11.45 -2.05
CA GLY A 160 23.64 10.90 -1.18
C GLY A 160 23.10 10.46 0.17
N ARG A 161 22.81 11.40 1.06
CA ARG A 161 22.23 11.11 2.39
C ARG A 161 20.81 11.65 2.48
N ILE A 162 19.98 10.95 3.25
CA ILE A 162 18.63 11.41 3.58
C ILE A 162 18.77 12.55 4.62
N ASP A 163 18.06 13.64 4.37
CA ASP A 163 17.96 14.75 5.32
C ASP A 163 17.35 14.25 6.65
N PRO A 164 17.86 14.68 7.83
CA PRO A 164 17.33 14.26 9.13
C PRO A 164 15.83 14.52 9.29
N ALA A 165 15.28 15.61 8.74
CA ALA A 165 13.86 15.91 8.80
C ALA A 165 13.04 14.91 7.95
N VAL A 166 13.57 14.49 6.81
CA VAL A 166 13.02 13.46 5.95
C VAL A 166 13.07 12.09 6.64
N PHE A 167 14.15 11.84 7.39
CA PHE A 167 14.29 10.59 8.14
C PHE A 167 13.24 10.46 9.27
N GLU A 168 12.84 11.56 9.92
CA GLU A 168 11.75 11.55 10.88
C GLU A 168 10.42 11.10 10.23
N CYS A 169 10.18 11.43 8.94
CA CYS A 169 9.02 10.88 8.21
C CYS A 169 9.06 9.36 8.13
N THR A 170 10.25 8.79 7.90
CA THR A 170 10.43 7.34 7.84
C THR A 170 10.13 6.68 9.19
N ARG A 171 10.56 7.28 10.30
CA ARG A 171 10.26 6.80 11.66
C ARG A 171 8.77 6.78 11.95
N GLU A 172 8.05 7.82 11.59
CA GLU A 172 6.60 7.90 11.80
C GLU A 172 5.83 6.87 10.95
N ILE A 173 6.26 6.64 9.71
CA ILE A 173 5.68 5.60 8.85
C ILE A 173 5.97 4.21 9.43
N ALA A 174 7.20 3.96 9.86
CA ALA A 174 7.57 2.71 10.52
C ALA A 174 6.77 2.48 11.81
N ALA A 175 6.54 3.52 12.62
CA ALA A 175 5.68 3.47 13.79
C ALA A 175 4.23 3.13 13.42
N SER A 176 3.72 3.70 12.33
CA SER A 176 2.38 3.40 11.81
C SER A 176 2.24 1.95 11.34
N ILE A 177 3.28 1.41 10.69
CA ILE A 177 3.35 0.00 10.27
C ILE A 177 3.31 -0.91 11.51
N LYS A 178 4.14 -0.64 12.54
CA LYS A 178 4.13 -1.38 13.81
C LYS A 178 2.79 -1.28 14.54
N ALA A 179 2.18 -0.10 14.59
CA ALA A 179 0.83 0.09 15.16
C ALA A 179 -0.26 -0.67 14.39
N ALA A 180 -0.01 -0.98 13.12
CA ALA A 180 -0.85 -1.86 12.32
C ALA A 180 -0.67 -3.35 12.67
N GLY A 181 0.24 -3.72 13.57
CA GLY A 181 0.57 -5.10 13.90
C GLY A 181 1.41 -5.78 12.80
N ILE A 182 2.15 -4.99 12.04
CA ILE A 182 3.04 -5.48 10.97
C ILE A 182 4.48 -5.28 11.45
N GLU A 183 5.29 -6.34 11.39
CA GLU A 183 6.69 -6.30 11.76
C GLU A 183 7.51 -5.62 10.66
N LEU A 184 8.54 -4.88 11.08
CA LEU A 184 9.53 -4.37 10.16
C LEU A 184 10.47 -5.50 9.74
N THR A 185 11.08 -5.36 8.58
CA THR A 185 12.16 -6.25 8.16
C THR A 185 13.42 -5.99 9.00
N PRO A 186 14.33 -6.98 9.13
CA PRO A 186 15.63 -6.74 9.76
C PRO A 186 16.40 -5.59 9.12
N GLU A 187 16.30 -5.45 7.78
CA GLU A 187 16.91 -4.36 7.00
C GLU A 187 16.28 -3.00 7.37
N GLY A 188 14.95 -2.94 7.46
CA GLY A 188 14.21 -1.74 7.88
C GLY A 188 14.53 -1.32 9.31
N GLU A 189 14.68 -2.28 10.23
CA GLU A 189 15.10 -1.98 11.60
C GLU A 189 16.56 -1.49 11.69
N ALA A 190 17.47 -2.10 10.93
CA ALA A 190 18.85 -1.63 10.83
C ALA A 190 18.91 -0.20 10.28
N PHE A 191 18.20 0.05 9.19
CA PHE A 191 18.11 1.38 8.58
C PHE A 191 17.65 2.46 9.57
N LEU A 192 16.65 2.16 10.41
CA LEU A 192 16.15 3.10 11.43
C LEU A 192 17.11 3.33 12.60
N ARG A 193 18.06 2.43 12.84
CA ARG A 193 19.10 2.60 13.88
C ARG A 193 20.30 3.39 13.40
N ASP A 194 20.66 3.24 12.13
CA ASP A 194 21.92 3.76 11.57
C ASP A 194 21.82 5.23 11.12
N HIS A 195 20.62 5.80 11.16
CA HIS A 195 20.30 7.18 10.82
C HIS A 195 19.54 7.87 11.94
#